data_d6900c749ab0ae49c8180049d8ecf25e
#
_entry.id   d6900c749ab0ae49c8180049d8ecf25e
#
_cell.length_a   1.000
_cell.length_b   1.000
_cell.length_c   1.000
_cell.angle_alpha   90.00
_cell.angle_beta   90.00
_cell.angle_gamma   90.00
#
_symmetry.space_group_name_H-M   'P 1'
#
loop_
_entity.id
_entity.type
_entity.pdbx_description
1 polymer ?
#
loop_
_entity_poly.entity_id
_entity_poly.type
_entity_poly.pdbx_seq_one_letter_code
_entity_poly.pdbx_strand_id
1 'polypeptide(L)'
;MRVVLANGCFDPLHPGHVEHLEQARGLGDRLVVALTLDAFVHKGPIRPYLEWEERATMLRALRFVDAVVPSRNAWEAIHEVRPQVFVKGGDWLDKLPDETLKACAEVGAEIAFTTTPRFGTAELVRRMRL
;
A
#
# COMPACT_ATOMS: atom_id res chain seq x y z
N MET A 1 2.52 10.64 18.24
CA MET A 1 1.76 10.56 16.96
C MET A 1 1.74 9.12 16.47
N ARG A 2 0.58 8.62 16.11
CA ARG A 2 0.43 7.24 15.63
C ARG A 2 0.50 7.24 14.09
N VAL A 3 1.62 6.78 13.54
CA VAL A 3 1.85 6.72 12.10
C VAL A 3 1.46 5.35 11.57
N VAL A 4 0.65 5.34 10.51
CA VAL A 4 0.24 4.12 9.80
C VAL A 4 0.99 4.07 8.47
N LEU A 5 1.56 2.93 8.15
CA LEU A 5 2.24 2.70 6.87
C LEU A 5 1.46 1.69 6.05
N ALA A 6 1.09 2.09 4.83
CA ALA A 6 0.53 1.19 3.82
C ALA A 6 1.55 1.06 2.69
N ASN A 7 1.77 -0.14 2.19
CA ASN A 7 2.71 -0.40 1.11
C ASN A 7 1.98 -1.07 -0.05
N GLY A 8 2.28 -0.66 -1.27
CA GLY A 8 1.67 -1.27 -2.44
C GLY A 8 2.08 -0.62 -3.74
N CYS A 9 1.56 -1.18 -4.84
CA CYS A 9 1.83 -0.70 -6.20
C CYS A 9 0.80 0.33 -6.67
N PHE A 10 -0.46 0.18 -6.29
CA PHE A 10 -1.55 1.08 -6.68
C PHE A 10 -1.52 1.38 -8.19
N ASP A 11 -1.57 0.35 -8.99
CA ASP A 11 -1.34 0.44 -10.44
C ASP A 11 -2.43 -0.33 -11.23
N PRO A 12 -3.51 0.35 -11.59
CA PRO A 12 -3.87 1.71 -11.22
C PRO A 12 -4.61 1.79 -9.87
N LEU A 13 -4.72 3.00 -9.35
CA LEU A 13 -5.57 3.26 -8.19
C LEU A 13 -7.03 3.01 -8.57
N HIS A 14 -7.79 2.36 -7.70
CA HIS A 14 -9.19 2.02 -7.94
C HIS A 14 -9.99 2.10 -6.63
N PRO A 15 -11.33 2.00 -6.69
CA PRO A 15 -12.16 2.14 -5.48
C PRO A 15 -11.77 1.23 -4.32
N GLY A 16 -11.32 0.01 -4.59
CA GLY A 16 -10.85 -0.89 -3.54
C GLY A 16 -9.65 -0.35 -2.78
N HIS A 17 -8.74 0.31 -3.50
CA HIS A 17 -7.60 0.97 -2.86
C HIS A 17 -8.04 2.17 -2.02
N VAL A 18 -9.02 2.93 -2.49
CA VAL A 18 -9.53 4.08 -1.74
C VAL A 18 -10.16 3.64 -0.44
N GLU A 19 -10.98 2.58 -0.46
CA GLU A 19 -11.57 2.00 0.75
C GLU A 19 -10.48 1.54 1.73
N HIS A 20 -9.47 0.86 1.21
CA HIS A 20 -8.34 0.38 2.02
C HIS A 20 -7.61 1.53 2.70
N LEU A 21 -7.30 2.58 1.94
CA LEU A 21 -6.56 3.73 2.47
C LEU A 21 -7.39 4.53 3.47
N GLU A 22 -8.69 4.62 3.27
CA GLU A 22 -9.58 5.26 4.22
C GLU A 22 -9.59 4.51 5.56
N GLN A 23 -9.72 3.19 5.52
CA GLN A 23 -9.65 2.35 6.71
C GLN A 23 -8.29 2.50 7.40
N ALA A 24 -7.21 2.48 6.60
CA ALA A 24 -5.85 2.62 7.12
C ALA A 24 -5.67 3.95 7.87
N ARG A 25 -6.18 5.05 7.31
CA ARG A 25 -6.07 6.37 7.95
C ARG A 25 -6.80 6.41 9.29
N GLY A 26 -7.86 5.63 9.43
CA GLY A 26 -8.60 5.53 10.68
C GLY A 26 -7.86 4.80 11.80
N LEU A 27 -6.75 4.15 11.50
CA LEU A 27 -5.96 3.40 12.49
C LEU A 27 -4.93 4.26 13.22
N GLY A 28 -4.76 5.51 12.82
CA GLY A 28 -3.79 6.40 13.45
C GLY A 28 -4.01 7.86 13.09
N ASP A 29 -2.98 8.65 13.33
CA ASP A 29 -3.04 10.10 13.14
C ASP A 29 -2.51 10.54 11.77
N ARG A 30 -1.69 9.71 11.15
CA ARG A 30 -1.01 10.04 9.91
C ARG A 30 -0.83 8.78 9.07
N LEU A 31 -1.17 8.85 7.80
CA LEU A 31 -0.98 7.74 6.86
C LEU A 31 0.14 8.07 5.88
N VAL A 32 1.16 7.22 5.87
CA VAL A 32 2.25 7.24 4.90
C VAL A 32 2.05 6.07 3.96
N VAL A 33 2.09 6.32 2.66
CA VAL A 33 2.03 5.27 1.63
C VAL A 33 3.42 5.06 1.07
N ALA A 34 3.95 3.86 1.22
CA ALA A 34 5.20 3.45 0.59
C ALA A 34 4.84 2.85 -0.76
N LEU A 35 5.11 3.61 -1.81
CA LEU A 35 4.71 3.27 -3.18
C LEU A 35 5.86 2.58 -3.91
N THR A 36 5.58 1.39 -4.42
CA THR A 36 6.59 0.54 -5.07
C THR A 36 7.16 1.20 -6.32
N LEU A 37 8.49 1.30 -6.39
CA LEU A 37 9.19 1.83 -7.56
C LEU A 37 8.93 0.95 -8.78
N ASP A 38 8.97 1.55 -9.97
CA ASP A 38 8.64 0.86 -11.22
C ASP A 38 9.40 -0.45 -11.42
N ALA A 39 10.71 -0.43 -11.15
CA ALA A 39 11.55 -1.60 -11.33
C ALA A 39 11.20 -2.76 -10.40
N PHE A 40 10.44 -2.50 -9.35
CA PHE A 40 10.06 -3.51 -8.35
C PHE A 40 8.59 -3.92 -8.41
N VAL A 41 7.87 -3.47 -9.44
CA VAL A 41 6.50 -3.92 -9.69
C VAL A 41 6.56 -5.22 -10.47
N HIS A 42 6.32 -6.34 -9.77
CA HIS A 42 6.42 -7.68 -10.35
C HIS A 42 5.03 -8.27 -10.65
N LYS A 43 4.31 -7.64 -11.57
CA LYS A 43 2.93 -8.02 -11.88
C LYS A 43 2.71 -8.37 -13.36
N GLY A 44 3.79 -8.59 -14.09
CA GLY A 44 3.71 -8.95 -15.49
C GLY A 44 4.49 -8.01 -16.40
N PRO A 45 4.63 -8.37 -17.69
CA PRO A 45 5.55 -7.66 -18.60
C PRO A 45 5.11 -6.25 -18.99
N ILE A 46 3.84 -5.93 -18.85
CA ILE A 46 3.33 -4.58 -19.19
C ILE A 46 3.10 -3.72 -17.96
N ARG A 47 3.58 -4.16 -16.79
CA ARG A 47 3.41 -3.43 -15.54
C ARG A 47 4.70 -2.74 -15.13
N PRO A 48 4.67 -1.54 -14.53
CA PRO A 48 3.45 -0.81 -14.17
C PRO A 48 2.78 -0.16 -15.38
N TYR A 49 1.46 0.04 -15.29
CA TYR A 49 0.71 0.79 -16.30
C TYR A 49 1.01 2.29 -16.20
N LEU A 50 1.21 2.77 -14.97
CA LEU A 50 1.51 4.17 -14.68
C LEU A 50 2.88 4.25 -14.00
N GLU A 51 3.68 5.23 -14.39
CA GLU A 51 4.97 5.50 -13.76
C GLU A 51 4.78 5.94 -12.31
N TRP A 52 5.85 5.82 -11.52
CA TRP A 52 5.81 6.13 -10.09
C TRP A 52 5.23 7.51 -9.81
N GLU A 53 5.68 8.55 -10.53
CA GLU A 53 5.20 9.91 -10.30
C GLU A 53 3.70 10.07 -10.62
N GLU A 54 3.22 9.37 -11.62
CA GLU A 54 1.79 9.38 -11.97
C GLU A 54 0.96 8.73 -10.88
N ARG A 55 1.42 7.59 -10.37
CA ARG A 55 0.76 6.88 -9.27
C ARG A 55 0.80 7.71 -7.99
N ALA A 56 1.95 8.34 -7.70
CA ALA A 56 2.11 9.17 -6.52
C ALA A 56 1.19 10.40 -6.57
N THR A 57 1.05 11.00 -7.76
CA THR A 57 0.17 12.17 -7.95
C THR A 57 -1.26 11.83 -7.55
N MET A 58 -1.76 10.67 -7.98
CA MET A 58 -3.11 10.24 -7.64
C MET A 58 -3.26 9.98 -6.14
N LEU A 59 -2.29 9.32 -5.53
CA LEU A 59 -2.31 9.05 -4.09
C LEU A 59 -2.26 10.33 -3.26
N ARG A 60 -1.42 11.28 -3.66
CA ARG A 60 -1.29 12.56 -2.95
C ARG A 60 -2.57 13.39 -3.00
N ALA A 61 -3.43 13.14 -3.99
CA ALA A 61 -4.71 13.84 -4.12
C ALA A 61 -5.78 13.32 -3.17
N LEU A 62 -5.57 12.14 -2.59
CA LEU A 62 -6.53 11.57 -1.64
C LEU A 62 -6.37 12.23 -0.28
N ARG A 63 -7.50 12.67 0.28
CA ARG A 63 -7.51 13.33 1.60
C ARG A 63 -7.02 12.45 2.74
N PHE A 64 -7.04 11.11 2.55
CA PHE A 64 -6.60 10.16 3.58
C PHE A 64 -5.09 10.01 3.63
N VAL A 65 -4.38 10.42 2.58
CA VAL A 65 -2.94 10.20 2.43
C VAL A 65 -2.18 11.44 2.85
N ASP A 66 -1.31 11.31 3.84
CA ASP A 66 -0.52 12.43 4.35
C ASP A 66 0.84 12.54 3.65
N ALA A 67 1.42 11.41 3.24
CA ALA A 67 2.69 11.41 2.54
C ALA A 67 2.82 10.16 1.66
N VAL A 68 3.57 10.28 0.56
CA VAL A 68 3.91 9.18 -0.33
C VAL A 68 5.42 9.12 -0.43
N VAL A 69 5.99 7.94 -0.17
CA VAL A 69 7.43 7.72 -0.23
C VAL A 69 7.74 6.56 -1.17
N PRO A 70 8.91 6.55 -1.82
CA PRO A 70 9.28 5.43 -2.68
C PRO A 70 9.66 4.21 -1.85
N SER A 71 9.42 3.02 -2.38
CA SER A 71 9.86 1.80 -1.72
C SER A 71 10.22 0.72 -2.73
N ARG A 72 11.17 -0.15 -2.36
CA ARG A 72 11.49 -1.33 -3.12
C ARG A 72 10.67 -2.53 -2.63
N ASN A 73 10.44 -2.59 -1.32
CA ASN A 73 9.66 -3.64 -0.70
C ASN A 73 9.11 -3.15 0.65
N ALA A 74 8.25 -3.97 1.26
CA ALA A 74 7.59 -3.58 2.51
C ALA A 74 8.55 -3.47 3.69
N TRP A 75 9.48 -4.42 3.81
CA TRP A 75 10.37 -4.46 5.00
C TRP A 75 11.34 -3.29 5.02
N GLU A 76 11.87 -2.84 3.89
CA GLU A 76 12.71 -1.65 3.83
C GLU A 76 11.90 -0.41 4.21
N ALA A 77 10.67 -0.29 3.70
CA ALA A 77 9.80 0.82 4.04
C ALA A 77 9.48 0.86 5.54
N ILE A 78 9.24 -0.29 6.15
CA ILE A 78 8.98 -0.39 7.58
C ILE A 78 10.19 0.12 8.39
N HIS A 79 11.40 -0.26 8.01
CA HIS A 79 12.60 0.20 8.69
C HIS A 79 12.84 1.68 8.51
N GLU A 80 12.54 2.24 7.34
CA GLU A 80 12.74 3.67 7.07
C GLU A 80 11.70 4.54 7.77
N VAL A 81 10.43 4.15 7.70
CA VAL A 81 9.32 4.95 8.24
C VAL A 81 9.15 4.73 9.74
N ARG A 82 9.43 3.53 10.22
CA ARG A 82 9.26 3.11 11.62
C ARG A 82 7.85 3.44 12.14
N PRO A 83 6.81 2.89 11.48
CA PRO A 83 5.44 3.21 11.86
C PRO A 83 5.03 2.54 13.16
N GLN A 84 3.97 3.04 13.79
CA GLN A 84 3.32 2.35 14.89
C GLN A 84 2.41 1.23 14.38
N VAL A 85 1.86 1.38 13.16
CA VAL A 85 0.99 0.38 12.55
C VAL A 85 1.42 0.15 11.11
N PHE A 86 1.59 -1.11 10.74
CA PHE A 86 1.74 -1.53 9.34
C PHE A 86 0.44 -2.19 8.91
N VAL A 87 -0.17 -1.69 7.83
CA VAL A 87 -1.48 -2.15 7.38
C VAL A 87 -1.42 -2.78 6.00
N LYS A 88 -2.13 -3.89 5.82
CA LYS A 88 -2.31 -4.56 4.53
C LYS A 88 -3.79 -4.87 4.33
N GLY A 89 -4.16 -5.18 3.09
CA GLY A 89 -5.50 -5.65 2.81
C GLY A 89 -5.76 -7.02 3.45
N GLY A 90 -7.01 -7.34 3.71
CA GLY A 90 -7.39 -8.60 4.36
C GLY A 90 -6.99 -9.85 3.59
N ASP A 91 -6.79 -9.74 2.28
CA ASP A 91 -6.30 -10.83 1.44
C ASP A 91 -4.86 -11.25 1.76
N TRP A 92 -4.14 -10.42 2.52
CA TRP A 92 -2.78 -10.72 2.97
C TRP A 92 -2.72 -11.40 4.34
N LEU A 93 -3.87 -11.64 4.97
CA LEU A 93 -3.89 -12.32 6.26
C LEU A 93 -3.24 -13.70 6.12
N ASP A 94 -2.30 -14.01 7.00
CA ASP A 94 -1.50 -15.24 6.99
C ASP A 94 -0.60 -15.41 5.76
N LYS A 95 -0.42 -14.37 4.95
CA LYS A 95 0.38 -14.43 3.72
C LYS A 95 1.53 -13.44 3.69
N LEU A 96 1.78 -12.71 4.77
CA LEU A 96 2.88 -11.75 4.79
C LEU A 96 4.23 -12.47 4.75
N PRO A 97 5.19 -11.96 3.95
CA PRO A 97 6.54 -12.51 3.93
C PRO A 97 7.19 -12.47 5.32
N ASP A 98 8.07 -13.42 5.60
CA ASP A 98 8.79 -13.45 6.88
C ASP A 98 9.60 -12.19 7.12
N GLU A 99 10.18 -11.61 6.07
CA GLU A 99 10.94 -10.36 6.16
C GLU A 99 10.06 -9.21 6.65
N THR A 100 8.80 -9.17 6.23
CA THR A 100 7.85 -8.15 6.65
C THR A 100 7.49 -8.32 8.13
N LEU A 101 7.21 -9.56 8.54
CA LEU A 101 6.91 -9.86 9.95
C LEU A 101 8.08 -9.50 10.85
N LYS A 102 9.29 -9.83 10.43
CA LYS A 102 10.51 -9.55 11.16
C LYS A 102 10.73 -8.03 11.29
N ALA A 103 10.55 -7.29 10.19
CA ALA A 103 10.71 -5.84 10.21
C ALA A 103 9.72 -5.18 11.18
N CYS A 104 8.46 -5.61 11.17
CA CYS A 104 7.47 -5.11 12.11
C CYS A 104 7.87 -5.38 13.56
N ALA A 105 8.34 -6.59 13.84
CA ALA A 105 8.80 -6.94 15.19
C ALA A 105 9.99 -6.07 15.62
N GLU A 106 10.94 -5.83 14.72
CA GLU A 106 12.14 -5.06 15.01
C GLU A 106 11.83 -3.59 15.32
N VAL A 107 10.86 -2.99 14.65
CA VAL A 107 10.48 -1.59 14.90
C VAL A 107 9.32 -1.45 15.91
N GLY A 108 8.75 -2.56 16.35
CA GLY A 108 7.65 -2.54 17.30
C GLY A 108 6.32 -2.12 16.69
N ALA A 109 6.12 -2.37 15.40
CA ALA A 109 4.87 -2.02 14.73
C ALA A 109 3.80 -3.09 14.92
N GLU A 110 2.57 -2.64 15.18
CA GLU A 110 1.40 -3.51 15.09
C GLU A 110 1.13 -3.83 13.63
N ILE A 111 0.62 -5.02 13.35
CA ILE A 111 0.16 -5.40 12.02
C ILE A 111 -1.36 -5.39 12.04
N ALA A 112 -1.96 -4.64 11.11
CA ALA A 112 -3.40 -4.53 10.98
C ALA A 112 -3.83 -4.87 9.56
N PHE A 113 -5.07 -5.33 9.41
CA PHE A 113 -5.63 -5.67 8.11
C PHE A 113 -6.93 -4.92 7.92
N THR A 114 -7.15 -4.42 6.70
CA THR A 114 -8.42 -3.82 6.32
C THR A 114 -9.36 -4.90 5.83
N THR A 115 -10.64 -4.58 5.74
CA THR A 115 -11.61 -5.51 5.16
C THR A 115 -11.32 -5.67 3.67
N THR A 116 -11.54 -6.88 3.15
CA THR A 116 -11.31 -7.18 1.73
C THR A 116 -12.16 -6.25 0.85
N PRO A 117 -11.55 -5.51 -0.08
CA PRO A 117 -12.30 -4.60 -0.94
C PRO A 117 -13.22 -5.36 -1.89
N ARG A 118 -14.35 -4.75 -2.22
CA ARG A 118 -15.32 -5.30 -3.16
C ARG A 118 -14.86 -5.20 -4.61
N PHE A 119 -13.85 -4.36 -4.85
CA PHE A 119 -13.37 -4.04 -6.18
C PHE A 119 -11.86 -4.26 -6.20
N GLY A 120 -11.36 -4.96 -7.19
CA GLY A 120 -9.93 -5.21 -7.34
C GLY A 120 -9.40 -4.78 -8.70
N THR A 121 -8.08 -4.77 -8.85
CA THR A 121 -7.40 -4.39 -10.09
C THR A 121 -7.85 -5.27 -11.27
N ALA A 122 -8.00 -6.58 -11.04
CA ALA A 122 -8.43 -7.51 -12.09
C ALA A 122 -9.80 -7.13 -12.66
N GLU A 123 -10.73 -6.73 -11.79
CA GLU A 123 -12.06 -6.30 -12.23
C GLU A 123 -11.99 -5.02 -13.04
N LEU A 124 -11.16 -4.06 -12.61
CA LEU A 124 -10.98 -2.81 -13.34
C LEU A 124 -10.41 -3.08 -14.73
N VAL A 125 -9.35 -3.88 -14.82
CA VAL A 125 -8.71 -4.23 -16.09
C VAL A 125 -9.71 -4.92 -17.01
N ARG A 126 -10.52 -5.82 -16.48
CA ARG A 126 -11.55 -6.51 -17.26
C ARG A 126 -12.57 -5.52 -17.87
N ARG A 127 -12.99 -4.53 -17.09
CA ARG A 127 -13.94 -3.50 -17.54
C ARG A 127 -13.36 -2.59 -18.61
N MET A 128 -12.04 -2.38 -18.58
CA MET A 128 -11.34 -1.51 -19.52
C MET A 128 -11.11 -2.15 -20.89
N ARG A 129 -11.27 -3.46 -21.01
CA ARG A 129 -11.12 -4.18 -22.27
C ARG A 129 -12.38 -4.02 -23.11
N LEU A 130 -12.21 -3.59 -24.35
CA LEU A 130 -13.30 -3.38 -25.30
C LEU A 130 -13.40 -4.53 -26.28
#